data_f0ad2eef463ee38daa417b1c8574611f
#
_entry.id   f0ad2eef463ee38daa417b1c8574611f
#
_cell.length_a   1.000
_cell.length_b   1.000
_cell.length_c   1.000
_cell.angle_alpha   90.00
_cell.angle_beta   90.00
_cell.angle_gamma   90.00
#
_symmetry.space_group_name_H-M   'P 1'
#
loop_
_entity.id
_entity.type
_entity.pdbx_description
1 polymer ?
#
loop_
_entity_poly.entity_id
_entity_poly.type
_entity_poly.pdbx_seq_one_letter_code
_entity_poly.pdbx_strand_id
1 'polypeptide(L)'
;MTDSHWADGDPYADSSDRGEWEAAHARAAGAEADPVADREQAWAAHNRASLYRSPLPPAAPGVQPPAPNGQPVPAVQPPPNGAHPGPSYRADELISALPVHREAPAEKGVRSKLRMRPGTAERSERAARDIAATSFRRPVTVVVANPKGGSGKTPVTLLLAGAFGQARGGVVAWDNNELRGNMHLRTHDTNTRATVPDMLRAMPMLRKPEARLGDVAAYLRHQISGQYDALTSSLTTYAQIDAEDFHQIHDLLSRFYRMLVIDTGNNEGSSNWREAMRTADALVIPIKWKSLSCAAAVQMLEELERQGEWADHLTRNAVVAVSHGPGEVNRDVEKRLRPYFESRAAAVIDIPTDQHIAEEGALDHAALQPATRRSALELASRVAEQIGARLLQTP
;
A
#
# COMPACT_ATOMS: atom_id res chain seq x y z
N MET A 1 59.41 -7.37 -39.98
CA MET A 1 59.02 -8.48 -40.82
C MET A 1 58.27 -9.44 -39.90
N THR A 2 56.98 -9.53 -39.91
CA THR A 2 55.96 -9.82 -40.88
C THR A 2 54.62 -9.23 -40.45
N ASP A 3 53.96 -8.56 -41.39
CA ASP A 3 52.57 -8.10 -41.31
C ASP A 3 51.63 -9.29 -41.26
N SER A 4 50.52 -9.16 -40.50
CA SER A 4 49.31 -9.94 -40.73
C SER A 4 48.07 -9.07 -40.57
N HIS A 5 47.48 -8.69 -41.68
CA HIS A 5 46.14 -8.14 -41.88
C HIS A 5 45.08 -8.95 -41.16
N TRP A 6 44.19 -8.29 -40.46
CA TRP A 6 42.85 -8.75 -40.19
C TRP A 6 41.88 -7.92 -41.02
N ALA A 7 41.24 -8.60 -41.97
CA ALA A 7 40.19 -8.02 -42.78
C ALA A 7 38.85 -8.10 -42.03
N ASP A 8 38.15 -6.94 -42.01
CA ASP A 8 36.76 -6.82 -41.57
C ASP A 8 35.85 -7.65 -42.47
N GLY A 9 34.99 -8.45 -41.83
CA GLY A 9 33.86 -9.13 -42.44
C GLY A 9 32.65 -8.95 -41.52
N ASP A 10 31.74 -8.07 -41.93
CA ASP A 10 30.45 -7.89 -41.29
C ASP A 10 29.52 -9.08 -41.58
N PRO A 11 29.04 -9.84 -40.60
CA PRO A 11 28.22 -11.04 -40.83
C PRO A 11 26.72 -10.78 -40.97
N TYR A 12 26.23 -9.54 -41.13
CA TYR A 12 24.80 -9.24 -41.19
C TYR A 12 24.32 -8.50 -42.46
N ALA A 13 24.89 -8.82 -43.62
CA ALA A 13 24.38 -8.33 -44.91
C ALA A 13 23.65 -9.43 -45.65
N ASP A 14 22.44 -9.82 -45.19
CA ASP A 14 21.48 -10.52 -46.07
C ASP A 14 20.13 -9.80 -46.01
N SER A 15 19.80 -9.10 -47.11
CA SER A 15 18.64 -8.24 -47.26
C SER A 15 17.37 -8.95 -47.73
N SER A 16 17.33 -10.28 -47.74
CA SER A 16 16.20 -11.06 -48.27
C SER A 16 15.13 -11.38 -47.20
N ASP A 17 15.47 -11.31 -45.89
CA ASP A 17 14.56 -11.72 -44.82
C ASP A 17 13.60 -10.60 -44.33
N ARG A 18 13.85 -9.33 -44.67
CA ARG A 18 12.96 -8.25 -44.28
C ARG A 18 11.60 -8.25 -44.95
N GLY A 19 11.56 -8.67 -46.22
CA GLY A 19 10.32 -8.67 -47.00
C GLY A 19 9.32 -9.75 -46.57
N GLU A 20 9.83 -10.89 -46.13
CA GLU A 20 8.96 -11.99 -45.65
C GLU A 20 8.41 -11.72 -44.25
N TRP A 21 9.16 -11.02 -43.38
CA TRP A 21 8.72 -10.64 -42.05
C TRP A 21 7.62 -9.58 -42.07
N GLU A 22 7.73 -8.56 -42.94
CA GLU A 22 6.70 -7.52 -43.13
C GLU A 22 5.41 -8.10 -43.76
N ALA A 23 5.54 -9.05 -44.68
CA ALA A 23 4.40 -9.73 -45.31
C ALA A 23 3.67 -10.69 -44.37
N ALA A 24 4.35 -11.29 -43.39
CA ALA A 24 3.75 -12.14 -42.38
C ALA A 24 2.97 -11.29 -41.34
N HIS A 25 3.48 -10.14 -40.95
CA HIS A 25 2.81 -9.22 -40.03
C HIS A 25 1.58 -8.52 -40.64
N ALA A 26 1.61 -8.20 -41.94
CA ALA A 26 0.45 -7.61 -42.65
C ALA A 26 -0.70 -8.63 -42.84
N ARG A 27 -0.42 -9.92 -42.88
CA ARG A 27 -1.47 -10.96 -42.92
C ARG A 27 -2.07 -11.31 -41.58
N ALA A 28 -1.37 -11.08 -40.47
CA ALA A 28 -1.89 -11.28 -39.11
C ALA A 28 -2.78 -10.11 -38.65
N ALA A 29 -2.69 -8.94 -39.28
CA ALA A 29 -3.48 -7.74 -38.92
C ALA A 29 -4.90 -7.68 -39.53
N GLY A 30 -5.30 -8.70 -40.30
CA GLY A 30 -6.52 -8.66 -41.13
C GLY A 30 -7.71 -9.48 -40.66
N ALA A 31 -7.67 -10.21 -39.55
CA ALA A 31 -8.78 -11.04 -39.09
C ALA A 31 -8.69 -11.45 -37.62
N GLU A 32 -8.83 -10.52 -36.72
CA GLU A 32 -9.25 -10.82 -35.34
C GLU A 32 -10.07 -9.67 -34.81
N ALA A 33 -11.32 -9.99 -34.37
CA ALA A 33 -12.14 -9.08 -33.59
C ALA A 33 -11.35 -8.70 -32.33
N ASP A 34 -11.25 -7.40 -32.05
CA ASP A 34 -10.44 -6.84 -30.98
C ASP A 34 -10.99 -7.33 -29.61
N PRO A 35 -10.29 -8.26 -28.92
CA PRO A 35 -10.73 -8.80 -27.64
C PRO A 35 -10.71 -7.77 -26.52
N VAL A 36 -10.16 -6.59 -26.76
CA VAL A 36 -10.16 -5.46 -25.80
C VAL A 36 -11.50 -4.74 -25.84
N ALA A 37 -12.07 -4.52 -27.04
CA ALA A 37 -13.39 -3.87 -27.18
C ALA A 37 -14.52 -4.68 -26.55
N ASP A 38 -14.49 -6.01 -26.69
CA ASP A 38 -15.48 -6.90 -26.06
C ASP A 38 -15.35 -6.95 -24.54
N ARG A 39 -14.14 -6.85 -23.98
CA ARG A 39 -13.89 -6.77 -22.52
C ARG A 39 -14.31 -5.44 -21.93
N GLU A 40 -14.08 -4.33 -22.64
CA GLU A 40 -14.54 -3.00 -22.20
C GLU A 40 -16.08 -2.91 -22.18
N GLN A 41 -16.76 -3.50 -23.15
CA GLN A 41 -18.22 -3.56 -23.17
C GLN A 41 -18.76 -4.47 -22.05
N ALA A 42 -18.16 -5.61 -21.80
CA ALA A 42 -18.53 -6.50 -20.70
C ALA A 42 -18.29 -5.86 -19.32
N TRP A 43 -17.16 -5.13 -19.15
CA TRP A 43 -16.87 -4.39 -17.92
C TRP A 43 -17.82 -3.21 -17.70
N ALA A 44 -18.13 -2.46 -18.75
CA ALA A 44 -19.09 -1.35 -18.70
C ALA A 44 -20.53 -1.82 -18.41
N ALA A 45 -20.90 -3.02 -18.88
CA ALA A 45 -22.20 -3.65 -18.58
C ALA A 45 -22.26 -4.12 -17.12
N HIS A 46 -21.19 -4.72 -16.60
CA HIS A 46 -21.11 -5.17 -15.21
C HIS A 46 -21.17 -4.00 -14.22
N ASN A 47 -20.45 -2.92 -14.49
CA ASN A 47 -20.48 -1.72 -13.64
C ASN A 47 -21.79 -0.93 -13.73
N ARG A 48 -22.49 -0.95 -14.87
CA ARG A 48 -23.85 -0.37 -14.95
C ARG A 48 -24.84 -1.14 -14.07
N ALA A 49 -24.72 -2.46 -13.98
CA ALA A 49 -25.60 -3.27 -13.12
C ALA A 49 -25.37 -3.02 -11.62
N SER A 50 -24.13 -2.67 -11.20
CA SER A 50 -23.82 -2.39 -9.78
C SER A 50 -24.20 -0.97 -9.32
N LEU A 51 -24.56 -0.06 -10.24
CA LEU A 51 -24.98 1.31 -9.93
C LEU A 51 -26.50 1.45 -9.74
N TYR A 52 -27.28 0.38 -9.93
CA TYR A 52 -28.69 0.41 -9.59
C TYR A 52 -28.84 0.26 -8.07
N ARG A 53 -28.93 1.40 -7.40
CA ARG A 53 -29.44 1.51 -6.03
C ARG A 53 -30.81 0.83 -5.96
N SER A 54 -31.02 0.05 -4.90
CA SER A 54 -32.34 -0.39 -4.50
C SER A 54 -33.31 0.80 -4.51
N PRO A 55 -34.49 0.67 -5.06
CA PRO A 55 -35.46 1.77 -5.05
C PRO A 55 -35.80 2.14 -3.61
N LEU A 56 -35.75 3.43 -3.32
CA LEU A 56 -36.28 3.99 -2.09
C LEU A 56 -37.77 3.57 -1.94
N PRO A 57 -38.24 3.24 -0.73
CA PRO A 57 -39.66 2.98 -0.52
C PRO A 57 -40.50 4.18 -0.97
N PRO A 58 -41.70 3.96 -1.50
CA PRO A 58 -42.55 5.05 -2.00
C PRO A 58 -42.85 6.03 -0.88
N ALA A 59 -42.70 7.32 -1.19
CA ALA A 59 -43.07 8.40 -0.29
C ALA A 59 -44.59 8.28 0.07
N ALA A 60 -44.90 8.45 1.33
CA ALA A 60 -46.25 8.53 1.81
C ALA A 60 -47.03 9.63 1.04
N PRO A 61 -48.31 9.47 0.76
CA PRO A 61 -49.11 10.40 -0.04
C PRO A 61 -49.07 11.79 0.60
N GLY A 62 -48.73 12.78 -0.21
CA GLY A 62 -48.53 14.16 0.20
C GLY A 62 -49.80 14.77 0.76
N VAL A 63 -49.70 15.37 1.92
CA VAL A 63 -50.68 16.29 2.46
C VAL A 63 -50.57 17.58 1.62
N GLN A 64 -51.66 17.90 0.89
CA GLN A 64 -51.77 19.18 0.18
C GLN A 64 -51.82 20.33 1.18
N PRO A 65 -51.19 21.48 0.93
CA PRO A 65 -51.34 22.65 1.75
C PRO A 65 -52.77 23.21 1.62
N PRO A 66 -53.39 23.62 2.71
CA PRO A 66 -54.72 24.24 2.67
C PRO A 66 -54.66 25.62 2.01
N ALA A 67 -55.72 25.92 1.24
CA ALA A 67 -55.95 27.23 0.62
C ALA A 67 -56.20 28.33 1.66
N PRO A 68 -55.88 29.61 1.35
CA PRO A 68 -56.01 30.71 2.31
C PRO A 68 -57.48 31.18 2.31
N ASN A 69 -58.26 30.71 3.26
CA ASN A 69 -59.51 31.39 3.63
C ASN A 69 -59.52 31.61 5.13
N GLY A 70 -59.47 32.92 5.49
CA GLY A 70 -59.47 33.36 6.86
C GLY A 70 -60.79 33.11 7.55
N GLN A 71 -60.76 32.25 8.54
CA GLN A 71 -61.70 32.28 9.67
C GLN A 71 -60.86 32.05 10.94
N PRO A 72 -61.14 32.82 12.04
CA PRO A 72 -60.37 32.64 13.26
C PRO A 72 -60.73 31.31 13.91
N VAL A 73 -59.74 30.46 14.09
CA VAL A 73 -59.84 29.20 14.83
C VAL A 73 -59.97 29.59 16.34
N PRO A 74 -60.93 29.02 17.09
CA PRO A 74 -61.01 29.26 18.53
C PRO A 74 -59.73 28.79 19.21
N ALA A 75 -59.18 29.60 20.09
CA ALA A 75 -58.04 29.26 20.89
C ALA A 75 -58.33 28.01 21.72
N VAL A 76 -57.64 26.89 21.36
CA VAL A 76 -57.62 25.69 22.21
C VAL A 76 -56.82 26.06 23.47
N GLN A 77 -57.51 26.15 24.59
CA GLN A 77 -56.86 26.31 25.90
C GLN A 77 -56.03 25.05 26.15
N PRO A 78 -54.75 25.20 26.58
CA PRO A 78 -53.94 24.06 27.00
C PRO A 78 -54.65 23.36 28.17
N PRO A 79 -54.64 22.01 28.25
CA PRO A 79 -55.19 21.30 29.39
C PRO A 79 -54.51 21.73 30.67
N PRO A 80 -55.23 21.77 31.80
CA PRO A 80 -54.65 22.19 33.09
C PRO A 80 -53.51 21.24 33.43
N ASN A 81 -52.36 21.83 33.84
CA ASN A 81 -51.19 21.15 34.30
C ASN A 81 -51.54 20.21 35.48
N GLY A 82 -51.89 19.00 35.16
CA GLY A 82 -51.79 17.85 36.04
C GLY A 82 -50.41 17.27 35.85
N ALA A 83 -49.41 17.82 36.50
CA ALA A 83 -48.10 17.27 36.52
C ALA A 83 -48.14 15.90 37.22
N HIS A 84 -48.25 14.82 36.46
CA HIS A 84 -47.69 13.58 36.96
C HIS A 84 -46.19 13.73 36.92
N PRO A 85 -45.48 13.64 38.06
CA PRO A 85 -44.04 13.54 38.05
C PRO A 85 -43.65 12.16 37.49
N GLY A 86 -43.67 12.07 36.18
CA GLY A 86 -42.97 10.98 35.50
C GLY A 86 -41.48 11.13 35.83
N PRO A 87 -40.77 10.03 35.97
CA PRO A 87 -39.33 10.08 36.24
C PRO A 87 -38.66 10.93 35.18
N SER A 88 -38.06 12.06 35.59
CA SER A 88 -37.29 12.92 34.71
C SER A 88 -35.94 12.23 34.42
N TYR A 89 -35.92 11.37 33.41
CA TYR A 89 -34.68 10.76 32.95
C TYR A 89 -33.88 11.85 32.20
N ARG A 90 -32.66 12.09 32.64
CA ARG A 90 -31.69 12.86 31.84
C ARG A 90 -31.30 12.04 30.65
N ALA A 91 -31.22 12.66 29.49
CA ALA A 91 -30.83 11.99 28.24
C ALA A 91 -29.51 11.22 28.40
N ASP A 92 -28.55 11.78 29.14
CA ASP A 92 -27.26 11.15 29.42
C ASP A 92 -27.38 9.87 30.27
N GLU A 93 -28.33 9.80 31.22
CA GLU A 93 -28.60 8.60 32.01
C GLU A 93 -29.22 7.50 31.17
N LEU A 94 -30.15 7.86 30.27
CA LEU A 94 -30.72 6.90 29.32
C LEU A 94 -29.69 6.40 28.32
N ILE A 95 -28.82 7.28 27.81
CA ILE A 95 -27.76 6.90 26.88
C ILE A 95 -26.72 6.00 27.59
N SER A 96 -26.37 6.30 28.83
CA SER A 96 -25.44 5.46 29.62
C SER A 96 -26.01 4.11 30.01
N ALA A 97 -27.35 3.97 30.06
CA ALA A 97 -28.04 2.72 30.32
C ALA A 97 -28.20 1.85 29.05
N LEU A 98 -27.89 2.38 27.86
CA LEU A 98 -27.91 1.58 26.65
C LEU A 98 -26.86 0.47 26.71
N PRO A 99 -27.16 -0.72 26.12
CA PRO A 99 -26.19 -1.82 26.13
C PRO A 99 -24.87 -1.38 25.51
N VAL A 100 -23.80 -1.43 26.27
CA VAL A 100 -22.44 -1.21 25.76
C VAL A 100 -22.17 -2.26 24.69
N HIS A 101 -21.55 -1.81 23.58
CA HIS A 101 -21.21 -2.68 22.48
C HIS A 101 -20.40 -3.88 22.97
N ARG A 102 -20.95 -5.09 22.83
CA ARG A 102 -20.27 -6.30 23.26
C ARG A 102 -19.16 -6.64 22.29
N GLU A 103 -17.97 -6.96 22.82
CA GLU A 103 -16.87 -7.48 22.03
C GLU A 103 -17.35 -8.67 21.17
N ALA A 104 -17.07 -8.63 19.86
CA ALA A 104 -17.42 -9.71 18.95
C ALA A 104 -16.79 -11.04 19.41
N PRO A 105 -17.52 -12.17 19.30
CA PRO A 105 -16.98 -13.47 19.70
C PRO A 105 -15.72 -13.82 18.92
N ALA A 106 -14.96 -14.80 19.42
CA ALA A 106 -13.77 -15.30 18.74
C ALA A 106 -14.09 -15.75 17.30
N GLU A 107 -13.20 -15.46 16.36
CA GLU A 107 -13.35 -15.82 14.94
C GLU A 107 -12.68 -17.15 14.60
N LYS A 108 -11.70 -17.57 15.40
CA LYS A 108 -10.85 -18.73 15.11
C LYS A 108 -10.89 -19.79 16.22
N GLY A 109 -10.76 -21.05 15.82
CA GLY A 109 -10.59 -22.20 16.72
C GLY A 109 -11.84 -22.60 17.49
N VAL A 110 -11.65 -23.38 18.58
CA VAL A 110 -12.73 -23.93 19.42
C VAL A 110 -13.58 -22.81 20.05
N ARG A 111 -12.95 -21.69 20.40
CA ARG A 111 -13.64 -20.53 20.99
C ARG A 111 -14.68 -19.92 20.04
N SER A 112 -14.40 -19.88 18.73
CA SER A 112 -15.35 -19.43 17.70
C SER A 112 -16.59 -20.33 17.65
N LYS A 113 -16.38 -21.66 17.65
CA LYS A 113 -17.49 -22.65 17.63
C LYS A 113 -18.41 -22.51 18.83
N LEU A 114 -17.84 -22.16 20.00
CA LEU A 114 -18.57 -21.99 21.27
C LEU A 114 -19.02 -20.52 21.49
N ARG A 115 -18.85 -19.63 20.53
CA ARG A 115 -19.15 -18.19 20.63
C ARG A 115 -18.57 -17.54 21.91
N MET A 116 -17.40 -18.01 22.32
CA MET A 116 -16.69 -17.48 23.49
C MET A 116 -15.97 -16.16 23.14
N ARG A 117 -15.57 -15.42 24.17
CA ARG A 117 -14.73 -14.22 23.99
C ARG A 117 -13.40 -14.59 23.36
N PRO A 118 -12.82 -13.70 22.52
CA PRO A 118 -11.52 -13.91 21.90
C PRO A 118 -10.43 -14.11 22.96
N GLY A 119 -9.45 -14.93 22.62
CA GLY A 119 -8.25 -15.11 23.46
C GLY A 119 -7.34 -13.89 23.42
N THR A 120 -6.31 -13.85 24.26
CA THR A 120 -5.35 -12.74 24.34
C THR A 120 -4.67 -12.47 22.99
N ALA A 121 -4.21 -13.54 22.31
CA ALA A 121 -3.56 -13.41 20.99
C ALA A 121 -4.49 -12.84 19.92
N GLU A 122 -5.76 -13.25 19.91
CA GLU A 122 -6.75 -12.72 18.96
C GLU A 122 -7.11 -11.27 19.27
N ARG A 123 -7.20 -10.90 20.54
CA ARG A 123 -7.40 -9.49 20.93
C ARG A 123 -6.23 -8.61 20.52
N SER A 124 -4.99 -9.09 20.69
CA SER A 124 -3.80 -8.38 20.24
C SER A 124 -3.78 -8.22 18.71
N GLU A 125 -4.18 -9.27 17.96
CA GLU A 125 -4.30 -9.20 16.49
C GLU A 125 -5.39 -8.19 16.06
N ARG A 126 -6.53 -8.15 16.74
CA ARG A 126 -7.60 -7.15 16.46
C ARG A 126 -7.12 -5.73 16.75
N ALA A 127 -6.48 -5.51 17.91
CA ALA A 127 -5.94 -4.19 18.26
C ALA A 127 -4.87 -3.74 17.24
N ALA A 128 -3.98 -4.63 16.81
CA ALA A 128 -3.01 -4.30 15.77
C ALA A 128 -3.69 -3.94 14.44
N ARG A 129 -4.78 -4.63 14.08
CA ARG A 129 -5.56 -4.33 12.88
C ARG A 129 -6.25 -2.96 12.99
N ASP A 130 -6.84 -2.64 14.13
CA ASP A 130 -7.49 -1.35 14.38
C ASP A 130 -6.47 -0.20 14.27
N ILE A 131 -5.26 -0.37 14.81
CA ILE A 131 -4.17 0.59 14.69
C ILE A 131 -3.72 0.73 13.22
N ALA A 132 -3.50 -0.39 12.51
CA ALA A 132 -3.13 -0.36 11.10
C ALA A 132 -4.22 0.25 10.21
N ALA A 133 -5.49 0.17 10.61
CA ALA A 133 -6.64 0.77 9.94
C ALA A 133 -6.80 2.28 10.21
N THR A 134 -5.96 2.88 11.06
CA THR A 134 -6.03 4.31 11.40
C THR A 134 -6.03 5.19 10.15
N SER A 135 -7.00 6.09 10.06
CA SER A 135 -7.07 7.07 8.97
C SER A 135 -6.23 8.30 9.29
N PHE A 136 -5.42 8.73 8.34
CA PHE A 136 -4.61 9.94 8.44
C PHE A 136 -5.27 11.09 7.68
N ARG A 137 -5.01 12.34 8.12
CA ARG A 137 -5.62 13.55 7.52
C ARG A 137 -5.20 13.81 6.07
N ARG A 138 -4.01 13.33 5.70
CA ARG A 138 -3.44 13.43 4.34
C ARG A 138 -2.88 12.08 3.90
N PRO A 139 -2.55 11.92 2.61
CA PRO A 139 -1.74 10.80 2.17
C PRO A 139 -0.43 10.73 2.94
N VAL A 140 0.04 9.53 3.22
CA VAL A 140 1.27 9.28 3.98
C VAL A 140 2.22 8.38 3.20
N THR A 141 3.51 8.60 3.40
CA THR A 141 4.57 7.89 2.70
C THR A 141 5.39 7.09 3.70
N VAL A 142 5.47 5.78 3.48
CA VAL A 142 6.34 4.86 4.23
C VAL A 142 7.48 4.45 3.32
N VAL A 143 8.70 4.68 3.75
CA VAL A 143 9.89 4.30 2.98
C VAL A 143 10.53 3.06 3.58
N VAL A 144 10.83 2.08 2.74
CA VAL A 144 11.51 0.84 3.10
C VAL A 144 12.93 0.89 2.52
N ALA A 145 13.93 1.01 3.38
CA ALA A 145 15.30 1.27 2.95
C ALA A 145 16.34 0.46 3.71
N ASN A 146 17.31 -0.03 2.97
CA ASN A 146 18.61 -0.52 3.43
C ASN A 146 19.53 -0.58 2.21
N PRO A 147 20.72 0.06 2.22
CA PRO A 147 21.63 0.10 1.06
C PRO A 147 22.14 -1.28 0.64
N LYS A 148 22.09 -2.26 1.55
CA LYS A 148 22.53 -3.62 1.24
C LYS A 148 21.52 -4.36 0.36
N GLY A 149 21.97 -4.79 -0.82
CA GLY A 149 21.22 -5.71 -1.66
C GLY A 149 20.92 -7.04 -0.94
N GLY A 150 19.72 -7.57 -1.09
CA GLY A 150 19.31 -8.82 -0.44
C GLY A 150 18.94 -8.69 1.06
N SER A 151 18.82 -7.47 1.58
CA SER A 151 18.35 -7.22 2.96
C SER A 151 16.89 -7.56 3.19
N GLY A 152 16.09 -7.71 2.13
CA GLY A 152 14.67 -8.05 2.20
C GLY A 152 13.74 -6.85 1.98
N LYS A 153 14.20 -5.75 1.35
CA LYS A 153 13.37 -4.56 1.08
C LYS A 153 12.06 -4.90 0.37
N THR A 154 12.15 -5.46 -0.82
CA THR A 154 10.96 -5.77 -1.63
C THR A 154 9.97 -6.68 -0.92
N PRO A 155 10.35 -7.82 -0.33
CA PRO A 155 9.41 -8.63 0.45
C PRO A 155 8.76 -7.87 1.61
N VAL A 156 9.53 -7.08 2.37
CA VAL A 156 9.00 -6.28 3.49
C VAL A 156 8.03 -5.21 2.99
N THR A 157 8.37 -4.52 1.89
CA THR A 157 7.46 -3.56 1.23
C THR A 157 6.13 -4.18 0.88
N LEU A 158 6.13 -5.35 0.24
CA LEU A 158 4.92 -6.03 -0.19
C LEU A 158 4.13 -6.59 1.00
N LEU A 159 4.80 -7.15 2.02
CA LEU A 159 4.16 -7.60 3.26
C LEU A 159 3.44 -6.43 3.96
N LEU A 160 4.11 -5.30 4.06
CA LEU A 160 3.58 -4.09 4.68
C LEU A 160 2.41 -3.51 3.88
N ALA A 161 2.56 -3.40 2.56
CA ALA A 161 1.50 -2.93 1.67
C ALA A 161 0.25 -3.81 1.77
N GLY A 162 0.41 -5.13 1.83
CA GLY A 162 -0.72 -6.05 1.98
C GLY A 162 -1.35 -6.00 3.37
N ALA A 163 -0.56 -5.86 4.43
CA ALA A 163 -1.11 -5.71 5.79
C ALA A 163 -1.95 -4.44 5.91
N PHE A 164 -1.48 -3.32 5.37
CA PHE A 164 -2.25 -2.07 5.30
C PHE A 164 -3.43 -2.16 4.32
N GLY A 165 -3.23 -2.79 3.16
CA GLY A 165 -4.27 -2.98 2.16
C GLY A 165 -5.48 -3.72 2.74
N GLN A 166 -5.23 -4.83 3.42
CA GLN A 166 -6.27 -5.63 4.11
C GLN A 166 -6.92 -4.90 5.30
N ALA A 167 -6.17 -4.02 5.99
CA ALA A 167 -6.68 -3.30 7.16
C ALA A 167 -7.51 -2.07 6.78
N ARG A 168 -7.11 -1.32 5.73
CA ARG A 168 -7.69 0.00 5.43
C ARG A 168 -7.96 0.26 3.94
N GLY A 169 -7.33 -0.45 3.01
CA GLY A 169 -7.38 -0.15 1.58
C GLY A 169 -6.68 1.16 1.18
N GLY A 170 -6.71 1.48 -0.11
CA GLY A 170 -6.13 2.72 -0.66
C GLY A 170 -4.61 2.79 -0.52
N VAL A 171 -3.92 1.67 -0.70
CA VAL A 171 -2.47 1.50 -0.56
C VAL A 171 -1.84 1.20 -1.90
N VAL A 172 -0.71 1.84 -2.18
CA VAL A 172 0.13 1.52 -3.33
C VAL A 172 1.56 1.22 -2.88
N ALA A 173 2.11 0.10 -3.34
CA ALA A 173 3.53 -0.22 -3.26
C ALA A 173 4.23 0.33 -4.50
N TRP A 174 5.35 1.01 -4.32
CA TRP A 174 6.10 1.60 -5.41
C TRP A 174 7.57 1.18 -5.38
N ASP A 175 8.03 0.53 -6.46
CA ASP A 175 9.44 0.21 -6.69
C ASP A 175 10.15 1.48 -7.21
N ASN A 176 10.75 2.21 -6.28
CA ASN A 176 11.50 3.44 -6.54
C ASN A 176 13.00 3.14 -6.80
N ASN A 177 13.29 2.02 -7.46
CA ASN A 177 14.65 1.78 -7.91
C ASN A 177 14.98 2.66 -9.11
N GLU A 178 16.11 3.38 -9.06
CA GLU A 178 16.53 4.31 -10.12
C GLU A 178 16.79 3.62 -11.48
N LEU A 179 17.06 2.31 -11.45
CA LEU A 179 17.30 1.49 -12.64
C LEU A 179 16.22 0.40 -12.73
N ARG A 180 16.62 -0.84 -12.58
CA ARG A 180 15.77 -2.02 -12.65
C ARG A 180 15.65 -2.67 -11.28
N GLY A 181 14.46 -2.59 -10.69
CA GLY A 181 14.12 -3.32 -9.48
C GLY A 181 13.51 -4.69 -9.77
N ASN A 182 13.23 -5.43 -8.71
CA ASN A 182 12.73 -6.81 -8.79
C ASN A 182 11.27 -6.96 -8.38
N MET A 183 10.57 -5.86 -8.07
CA MET A 183 9.17 -5.93 -7.62
C MET A 183 8.26 -6.53 -8.70
N HIS A 184 8.58 -6.34 -9.98
CA HIS A 184 7.82 -6.93 -11.09
C HIS A 184 7.80 -8.46 -11.10
N LEU A 185 8.81 -9.13 -10.52
CA LEU A 185 8.87 -10.59 -10.34
C LEU A 185 8.12 -11.04 -9.08
N ARG A 186 7.84 -10.12 -8.18
CA ARG A 186 7.23 -10.37 -6.86
C ARG A 186 5.75 -9.97 -6.79
N THR A 187 5.18 -9.49 -7.90
CA THR A 187 3.80 -9.03 -8.00
C THR A 187 3.09 -9.72 -9.17
N HIS A 188 1.79 -9.98 -9.01
CA HIS A 188 0.96 -10.48 -10.10
C HIS A 188 0.77 -9.39 -11.17
N ASP A 189 0.77 -9.79 -12.44
CA ASP A 189 0.65 -8.90 -13.61
C ASP A 189 -0.63 -9.18 -14.44
N THR A 190 -1.69 -9.62 -13.76
CA THR A 190 -2.94 -10.06 -14.40
C THR A 190 -3.65 -8.97 -15.20
N ASN A 191 -3.46 -7.70 -14.83
CA ASN A 191 -4.15 -6.56 -15.45
C ASN A 191 -3.23 -5.66 -16.29
N THR A 192 -1.95 -5.55 -15.96
CA THR A 192 -1.01 -4.71 -16.70
C THR A 192 0.45 -5.13 -16.47
N ARG A 193 1.29 -4.85 -17.47
CA ARG A 193 2.76 -4.93 -17.38
C ARG A 193 3.42 -3.56 -17.42
N ALA A 194 2.64 -2.48 -17.34
CA ALA A 194 3.14 -1.12 -17.29
C ALA A 194 4.12 -0.91 -16.12
N THR A 195 5.00 0.04 -16.30
CA THR A 195 6.12 0.35 -15.42
C THR A 195 6.18 1.86 -15.14
N VAL A 196 7.07 2.28 -14.25
CA VAL A 196 7.33 3.71 -13.98
C VAL A 196 7.54 4.54 -15.25
N PRO A 197 8.41 4.14 -16.22
CA PRO A 197 8.54 4.89 -17.48
C PRO A 197 7.25 5.01 -18.30
N ASP A 198 6.38 4.00 -18.23
CA ASP A 198 5.09 4.05 -18.93
C ASP A 198 4.15 5.08 -18.30
N MET A 199 4.11 5.11 -16.97
CA MET A 199 3.36 6.10 -16.20
C MET A 199 3.90 7.52 -16.43
N LEU A 200 5.23 7.73 -16.44
CA LEU A 200 5.85 9.02 -16.71
C LEU A 200 5.50 9.55 -18.12
N ARG A 201 5.50 8.70 -19.12
CA ARG A 201 5.06 9.08 -20.47
C ARG A 201 3.59 9.51 -20.52
N ALA A 202 2.76 8.96 -19.66
CA ALA A 202 1.35 9.29 -19.56
C ALA A 202 1.04 10.49 -18.63
N MET A 203 2.04 11.06 -17.92
CA MET A 203 1.85 12.18 -16.98
C MET A 203 1.07 13.36 -17.54
N PRO A 204 1.29 13.82 -18.80
CA PRO A 204 0.51 14.93 -19.35
C PRO A 204 -1.01 14.69 -19.36
N MET A 205 -1.43 13.43 -19.40
CA MET A 205 -2.84 13.02 -19.32
C MET A 205 -3.28 12.76 -17.87
N LEU A 206 -2.46 12.05 -17.10
CA LEU A 206 -2.81 11.62 -15.74
C LEU A 206 -2.85 12.77 -14.73
N ARG A 207 -2.14 13.88 -14.98
CA ARG A 207 -2.16 15.07 -14.12
C ARG A 207 -3.35 16.01 -14.39
N LYS A 208 -4.14 15.78 -15.41
CA LYS A 208 -5.32 16.60 -15.70
C LYS A 208 -6.34 16.50 -14.54
N PRO A 209 -7.12 17.57 -14.28
CA PRO A 209 -8.14 17.54 -13.23
C PRO A 209 -9.21 16.45 -13.44
N GLU A 210 -9.48 16.11 -14.69
CA GLU A 210 -10.47 15.10 -15.09
C GLU A 210 -10.00 13.67 -14.90
N ALA A 211 -8.69 13.44 -14.73
CA ALA A 211 -8.12 12.12 -14.54
C ALA A 211 -8.68 11.45 -13.26
N ARG A 212 -9.04 10.20 -13.38
CA ARG A 212 -9.68 9.38 -12.33
C ARG A 212 -8.75 8.27 -11.88
N LEU A 213 -9.07 7.65 -10.76
CA LEU A 213 -8.32 6.49 -10.25
C LEU A 213 -8.20 5.38 -11.32
N GLY A 214 -9.24 5.13 -12.11
CA GLY A 214 -9.19 4.12 -13.19
C GLY A 214 -8.11 4.39 -14.23
N ASP A 215 -7.85 5.66 -14.57
CA ASP A 215 -6.81 6.04 -15.52
C ASP A 215 -5.40 5.75 -14.97
N VAL A 216 -5.20 5.95 -13.67
CA VAL A 216 -3.95 5.63 -12.97
C VAL A 216 -3.79 4.13 -12.75
N ALA A 217 -4.88 3.44 -12.41
CA ALA A 217 -4.90 1.99 -12.15
C ALA A 217 -4.49 1.17 -13.39
N ALA A 218 -4.66 1.71 -14.62
CA ALA A 218 -4.19 1.07 -15.83
C ALA A 218 -2.66 0.86 -15.87
N TYR A 219 -1.90 1.59 -15.07
CA TYR A 219 -0.45 1.48 -14.94
C TYR A 219 0.00 0.71 -13.71
N LEU A 220 -0.94 0.24 -12.89
CA LEU A 220 -0.68 -0.39 -11.59
C LEU A 220 -1.11 -1.85 -11.61
N ARG A 221 -0.33 -2.72 -10.99
CA ARG A 221 -0.63 -4.13 -10.82
C ARG A 221 -1.48 -4.35 -9.59
N HIS A 222 -2.73 -4.72 -9.76
CA HIS A 222 -3.62 -4.99 -8.63
C HIS A 222 -3.29 -6.31 -7.94
N GLN A 223 -3.05 -6.28 -6.64
CA GLN A 223 -2.72 -7.42 -5.79
C GLN A 223 -3.94 -7.83 -4.96
N ILE A 224 -4.73 -8.79 -5.47
CA ILE A 224 -6.06 -9.15 -4.95
C ILE A 224 -6.00 -9.58 -3.49
N SER A 225 -5.12 -10.51 -3.15
CA SER A 225 -5.05 -11.07 -1.79
C SER A 225 -4.53 -10.09 -0.74
N GLY A 226 -3.71 -9.12 -1.16
CA GLY A 226 -3.17 -8.04 -0.32
C GLY A 226 -4.02 -6.77 -0.33
N GLN A 227 -4.96 -6.63 -1.27
CA GLN A 227 -5.82 -5.45 -1.44
C GLN A 227 -5.03 -4.13 -1.61
N TYR A 228 -3.96 -4.17 -2.39
CA TYR A 228 -3.14 -3.02 -2.74
C TYR A 228 -2.77 -3.05 -4.22
N ASP A 229 -2.30 -1.91 -4.74
CA ASP A 229 -1.77 -1.80 -6.09
C ASP A 229 -0.25 -1.67 -6.05
N ALA A 230 0.44 -2.07 -7.12
CA ALA A 230 1.89 -2.00 -7.21
C ALA A 230 2.33 -1.30 -8.49
N LEU A 231 3.21 -0.29 -8.36
CA LEU A 231 3.93 0.35 -9.46
C LEU A 231 5.34 -0.21 -9.51
N THR A 232 5.70 -0.84 -10.62
CA THR A 232 7.01 -1.46 -10.78
C THR A 232 7.98 -0.54 -11.52
N SER A 233 9.27 -0.62 -11.16
CA SER A 233 10.34 0.12 -11.83
C SER A 233 10.54 -0.32 -13.28
N SER A 234 11.44 0.37 -14.00
CA SER A 234 11.81 0.01 -15.36
C SER A 234 12.31 -1.44 -15.47
N LEU A 235 11.99 -2.09 -16.58
CA LEU A 235 12.55 -3.41 -16.92
C LEU A 235 13.92 -3.30 -17.62
N THR A 236 14.32 -2.09 -17.98
CA THR A 236 15.60 -1.80 -18.66
C THR A 236 16.47 -0.91 -17.78
N THR A 237 17.78 -0.92 -18.05
CA THR A 237 18.76 -0.10 -17.32
C THR A 237 18.99 1.30 -17.95
N TYR A 238 18.27 1.62 -19.01
CA TYR A 238 18.45 2.89 -19.72
C TYR A 238 17.52 4.02 -19.26
N ALA A 239 16.43 3.68 -18.58
CA ALA A 239 15.49 4.66 -18.06
C ALA A 239 15.77 4.86 -16.57
N GLN A 240 16.64 5.81 -16.25
CA GLN A 240 16.86 6.25 -14.88
C GLN A 240 15.76 7.23 -14.47
N ILE A 241 15.25 7.07 -13.25
CA ILE A 241 14.34 8.04 -12.62
C ILE A 241 15.16 8.98 -11.74
N ASP A 242 14.84 10.25 -11.81
CA ASP A 242 15.48 11.29 -11.01
C ASP A 242 14.54 11.88 -9.94
N ALA A 243 14.93 13.02 -9.36
CA ALA A 243 14.14 13.70 -8.33
C ALA A 243 12.82 14.27 -8.89
N GLU A 244 12.82 14.81 -10.10
CA GLU A 244 11.63 15.38 -10.73
C GLU A 244 10.63 14.28 -11.08
N ASP A 245 11.11 13.17 -11.63
CA ASP A 245 10.30 11.97 -11.89
C ASP A 245 9.67 11.43 -10.61
N PHE A 246 10.47 11.39 -9.52
CA PHE A 246 9.96 11.00 -8.22
C PHE A 246 8.79 11.88 -7.78
N HIS A 247 8.96 13.20 -7.83
CA HIS A 247 7.90 14.13 -7.40
C HIS A 247 6.66 14.02 -8.27
N GLN A 248 6.79 13.90 -9.59
CA GLN A 248 5.66 13.72 -10.48
C GLN A 248 4.82 12.49 -10.16
N ILE A 249 5.49 11.35 -9.88
CA ILE A 249 4.82 10.10 -9.51
C ILE A 249 4.23 10.19 -8.11
N HIS A 250 5.00 10.70 -7.14
CA HIS A 250 4.56 10.84 -5.76
C HIS A 250 3.30 11.71 -5.64
N ASP A 251 3.28 12.86 -6.31
CA ASP A 251 2.13 13.76 -6.32
C ASP A 251 0.91 13.11 -6.98
N LEU A 252 1.12 12.43 -8.12
CA LEU A 252 0.06 11.72 -8.81
C LEU A 252 -0.53 10.62 -7.91
N LEU A 253 0.30 9.76 -7.35
CA LEU A 253 -0.16 8.67 -6.49
C LEU A 253 -0.83 9.20 -5.21
N SER A 254 -0.28 10.24 -4.59
CA SER A 254 -0.85 10.88 -3.38
C SER A 254 -2.22 11.50 -3.61
N ARG A 255 -2.57 11.82 -4.86
CA ARG A 255 -3.92 12.29 -5.22
C ARG A 255 -4.97 11.20 -5.11
N PHE A 256 -4.62 9.93 -5.35
CA PHE A 256 -5.55 8.81 -5.45
C PHE A 256 -5.41 7.79 -4.32
N TYR A 257 -4.23 7.65 -3.73
CA TYR A 257 -3.94 6.70 -2.67
C TYR A 257 -3.76 7.41 -1.33
N ARG A 258 -4.16 6.72 -0.27
CA ARG A 258 -4.02 7.23 1.10
C ARG A 258 -2.67 6.87 1.74
N MET A 259 -1.99 5.88 1.17
CA MET A 259 -0.70 5.43 1.66
C MET A 259 0.16 4.95 0.50
N LEU A 260 1.38 5.44 0.46
CA LEU A 260 2.44 4.99 -0.44
C LEU A 260 3.47 4.21 0.38
N VAL A 261 3.80 2.98 -0.04
CA VAL A 261 4.88 2.18 0.54
C VAL A 261 5.97 2.06 -0.51
N ILE A 262 7.08 2.74 -0.29
CA ILE A 262 8.16 2.91 -1.27
C ILE A 262 9.29 1.93 -0.99
N ASP A 263 9.58 1.04 -1.95
CA ASP A 263 10.75 0.17 -1.98
C ASP A 263 11.92 0.91 -2.63
N THR A 264 12.97 1.23 -1.87
CA THR A 264 14.10 1.98 -2.41
C THR A 264 15.11 1.09 -3.12
N GLY A 265 15.86 1.69 -4.05
CA GLY A 265 17.11 1.11 -4.56
C GLY A 265 18.17 0.95 -3.47
N ASN A 266 19.36 0.50 -3.87
CA ASN A 266 20.52 0.34 -2.98
C ASN A 266 21.44 1.58 -2.96
N ASN A 267 21.18 2.55 -3.82
CA ASN A 267 22.04 3.72 -4.02
C ASN A 267 21.51 4.93 -3.22
N GLU A 268 22.03 5.14 -2.04
CA GLU A 268 21.71 6.30 -1.18
C GLU A 268 22.10 7.64 -1.81
N GLY A 269 23.02 7.63 -2.77
CA GLY A 269 23.46 8.81 -3.50
C GLY A 269 22.51 9.24 -4.62
N SER A 270 21.58 8.40 -5.04
CA SER A 270 20.62 8.76 -6.10
C SER A 270 19.64 9.83 -5.64
N SER A 271 19.22 10.69 -6.57
CA SER A 271 18.34 11.82 -6.25
C SER A 271 16.94 11.35 -5.83
N ASN A 272 16.38 10.35 -6.51
CA ASN A 272 15.08 9.75 -6.18
C ASN A 272 15.08 9.08 -4.80
N TRP A 273 16.18 8.45 -4.38
CA TRP A 273 16.29 7.89 -3.03
C TRP A 273 16.23 9.00 -1.96
N ARG A 274 16.99 10.09 -2.17
CA ARG A 274 16.98 11.22 -1.23
C ARG A 274 15.62 11.89 -1.13
N GLU A 275 14.91 12.04 -2.25
CA GLU A 275 13.56 12.60 -2.22
C GLU A 275 12.56 11.65 -1.54
N ALA A 276 12.70 10.33 -1.71
CA ALA A 276 11.91 9.37 -0.95
C ALA A 276 12.10 9.55 0.56
N MET A 277 13.35 9.70 1.03
CA MET A 277 13.62 9.95 2.46
C MET A 277 13.03 11.28 2.94
N ARG A 278 13.10 12.35 2.16
CA ARG A 278 12.56 13.67 2.53
C ARG A 278 11.05 13.68 2.63
N THR A 279 10.36 12.89 1.80
CA THR A 279 8.91 12.78 1.82
C THR A 279 8.37 11.75 2.80
N ALA A 280 9.25 10.95 3.43
CA ALA A 280 8.88 9.87 4.32
C ALA A 280 8.19 10.36 5.60
N ASP A 281 7.04 9.78 5.93
CA ASP A 281 6.37 9.91 7.23
C ASP A 281 6.84 8.85 8.22
N ALA A 282 7.28 7.70 7.71
CA ALA A 282 7.88 6.63 8.49
C ALA A 282 8.97 5.90 7.69
N LEU A 283 9.97 5.39 8.40
CA LEU A 283 11.07 4.60 7.84
C LEU A 283 10.98 3.16 8.36
N VAL A 284 11.03 2.20 7.46
CA VAL A 284 11.16 0.78 7.78
C VAL A 284 12.52 0.29 7.29
N ILE A 285 13.28 -0.37 8.15
CA ILE A 285 14.64 -0.83 7.86
C ILE A 285 14.67 -2.36 7.87
N PRO A 286 14.59 -3.01 6.70
CA PRO A 286 14.75 -4.45 6.61
C PRO A 286 16.19 -4.86 6.87
N ILE A 287 16.41 -5.78 7.80
CA ILE A 287 17.70 -6.39 8.06
C ILE A 287 17.62 -7.91 8.07
N LYS A 288 18.76 -8.53 7.87
CA LYS A 288 19.01 -9.93 8.24
C LYS A 288 20.14 -9.92 9.27
N TRP A 289 20.14 -10.86 10.21
CA TRP A 289 21.26 -11.01 11.15
C TRP A 289 22.52 -11.50 10.42
N LYS A 290 23.02 -10.66 9.51
CA LYS A 290 24.26 -10.84 8.76
C LYS A 290 25.06 -9.54 8.87
N SER A 291 26.38 -9.65 9.05
CA SER A 291 27.25 -8.49 9.31
C SER A 291 27.05 -7.34 8.32
N LEU A 292 27.04 -7.65 7.00
CA LEU A 292 26.91 -6.60 5.99
C LEU A 292 25.50 -5.96 5.93
N SER A 293 24.45 -6.75 6.22
CA SER A 293 23.09 -6.19 6.25
C SER A 293 22.89 -5.23 7.40
N CYS A 294 23.39 -5.59 8.58
CA CYS A 294 23.31 -4.74 9.76
C CYS A 294 24.25 -3.54 9.66
N ALA A 295 25.50 -3.73 9.19
CA ALA A 295 26.46 -2.63 9.03
C ALA A 295 25.93 -1.55 8.08
N ALA A 296 25.35 -1.93 6.95
CA ALA A 296 24.75 -0.99 6.01
C ALA A 296 23.57 -0.21 6.63
N ALA A 297 22.72 -0.88 7.42
CA ALA A 297 21.63 -0.21 8.14
C ALA A 297 22.15 0.80 9.18
N VAL A 298 23.19 0.44 9.93
CA VAL A 298 23.84 1.34 10.92
C VAL A 298 24.44 2.55 10.23
N GLN A 299 25.20 2.35 9.15
CA GLN A 299 25.83 3.43 8.39
C GLN A 299 24.79 4.38 7.78
N MET A 300 23.69 3.83 7.21
CA MET A 300 22.57 4.62 6.69
C MET A 300 21.94 5.48 7.79
N LEU A 301 21.68 4.91 8.97
CA LEU A 301 21.11 5.66 10.10
C LEU A 301 22.04 6.81 10.54
N GLU A 302 23.33 6.54 10.68
CA GLU A 302 24.32 7.56 11.06
C GLU A 302 24.45 8.66 10.02
N GLU A 303 24.35 8.33 8.73
CA GLU A 303 24.42 9.32 7.65
C GLU A 303 23.15 10.17 7.61
N LEU A 304 21.98 9.57 7.79
CA LEU A 304 20.71 10.31 7.87
C LEU A 304 20.69 11.27 9.07
N GLU A 305 21.16 10.84 10.25
CA GLU A 305 21.22 11.71 11.44
C GLU A 305 22.05 12.98 11.23
N ARG A 306 23.08 12.95 10.36
CA ARG A 306 23.88 14.13 10.01
C ARG A 306 23.15 15.13 9.11
N GLN A 307 22.00 14.74 8.53
CA GLN A 307 21.26 15.58 7.57
C GLN A 307 20.27 16.55 8.23
N GLY A 308 20.21 16.61 9.56
CA GLY A 308 19.42 17.58 10.32
C GLY A 308 18.19 16.98 11.03
N GLU A 309 17.43 17.84 11.68
CA GLU A 309 16.34 17.44 12.60
C GLU A 309 15.28 16.55 11.96
N TRP A 310 14.93 16.80 10.69
CA TRP A 310 13.91 16.01 10.00
C TRP A 310 14.32 14.54 9.87
N ALA A 311 15.61 14.31 9.55
CA ALA A 311 16.16 12.98 9.36
C ALA A 311 16.41 12.30 10.72
N ASP A 312 16.86 13.04 11.74
CA ASP A 312 17.02 12.56 13.10
C ASP A 312 15.68 12.06 13.68
N HIS A 313 14.59 12.81 13.46
CA HIS A 313 13.26 12.35 13.85
C HIS A 313 12.85 11.06 13.11
N LEU A 314 13.12 10.98 11.79
CA LEU A 314 12.80 9.82 10.99
C LEU A 314 13.56 8.57 11.44
N THR A 315 14.85 8.70 11.76
CA THR A 315 15.70 7.59 12.22
C THR A 315 15.31 7.08 13.61
N ARG A 316 15.03 7.97 14.55
CA ARG A 316 14.61 7.59 15.92
C ARG A 316 13.26 6.89 15.96
N ASN A 317 12.39 7.18 15.00
CA ASN A 317 11.06 6.58 14.90
C ASN A 317 11.03 5.46 13.85
N ALA A 318 12.18 5.04 13.32
CA ALA A 318 12.24 3.94 12.37
C ALA A 318 11.79 2.61 13.00
N VAL A 319 11.19 1.74 12.18
CA VAL A 319 10.85 0.38 12.58
C VAL A 319 11.78 -0.59 11.85
N VAL A 320 12.48 -1.42 12.62
CA VAL A 320 13.38 -2.43 12.06
C VAL A 320 12.60 -3.72 11.81
N ALA A 321 12.63 -4.21 10.56
CA ALA A 321 12.02 -5.47 10.16
C ALA A 321 13.11 -6.53 9.98
N VAL A 322 13.19 -7.48 10.90
CA VAL A 322 14.18 -8.57 10.86
C VAL A 322 13.62 -9.71 10.01
N SER A 323 14.17 -9.92 8.82
CA SER A 323 13.77 -11.01 7.95
C SER A 323 14.58 -12.26 8.24
N HIS A 324 13.93 -13.29 8.77
CA HIS A 324 14.50 -14.63 8.95
C HIS A 324 14.33 -15.44 7.64
N GLY A 325 14.94 -14.95 6.55
CA GLY A 325 14.91 -15.65 5.26
C GLY A 325 15.79 -16.92 5.28
N PRO A 326 15.74 -17.73 4.20
CA PRO A 326 16.57 -18.92 4.10
C PRO A 326 18.05 -18.54 4.22
N GLY A 327 18.81 -19.38 4.93
CA GLY A 327 20.21 -19.21 5.19
C GLY A 327 20.51 -19.00 6.68
N GLU A 328 21.79 -19.14 7.01
CA GLU A 328 22.24 -19.08 8.40
C GLU A 328 22.05 -17.68 8.99
N VAL A 329 21.41 -17.65 10.16
CA VAL A 329 21.38 -16.49 11.04
C VAL A 329 22.68 -16.46 11.84
N ASN A 330 23.44 -15.40 11.76
CA ASN A 330 24.61 -15.20 12.59
C ASN A 330 24.18 -14.72 13.97
N ARG A 331 24.10 -15.66 14.92
CA ARG A 331 23.65 -15.38 16.29
C ARG A 331 24.57 -14.42 17.06
N ASP A 332 25.84 -14.37 16.73
CA ASP A 332 26.78 -13.40 17.33
C ASP A 332 26.49 -11.98 16.86
N VAL A 333 26.14 -11.82 15.58
CA VAL A 333 25.69 -10.51 15.03
C VAL A 333 24.38 -10.10 15.70
N GLU A 334 23.42 -11.01 15.81
CA GLU A 334 22.16 -10.77 16.51
C GLU A 334 22.41 -10.32 17.96
N LYS A 335 23.16 -11.10 18.71
CA LYS A 335 23.45 -10.83 20.13
C LYS A 335 24.10 -9.45 20.35
N ARG A 336 24.96 -9.03 19.41
CA ARG A 336 25.67 -7.73 19.50
C ARG A 336 24.81 -6.55 19.05
N LEU A 337 24.02 -6.71 17.98
CA LEU A 337 23.35 -5.59 17.32
C LEU A 337 21.87 -5.47 17.62
N ARG A 338 21.21 -6.53 18.14
CA ARG A 338 19.81 -6.42 18.58
C ARG A 338 19.63 -5.32 19.63
N PRO A 339 20.45 -5.25 20.73
CA PRO A 339 20.32 -4.17 21.70
C PRO A 339 20.56 -2.77 21.10
N TYR A 340 21.44 -2.66 20.10
CA TYR A 340 21.66 -1.41 19.39
C TYR A 340 20.37 -0.96 18.67
N PHE A 341 19.78 -1.83 17.85
CA PHE A 341 18.53 -1.50 17.14
C PHE A 341 17.36 -1.25 18.08
N GLU A 342 17.21 -2.05 19.15
CA GLU A 342 16.16 -1.87 20.16
C GLU A 342 16.30 -0.54 20.94
N SER A 343 17.50 0.00 21.07
CA SER A 343 17.72 1.30 21.71
C SER A 343 17.53 2.50 20.78
N ARG A 344 17.63 2.29 19.45
CA ARG A 344 17.65 3.35 18.45
C ARG A 344 16.36 3.42 17.62
N ALA A 345 15.69 2.33 17.43
CA ALA A 345 14.46 2.25 16.65
C ALA A 345 13.22 2.25 17.56
N ALA A 346 12.10 2.67 17.03
CA ALA A 346 10.82 2.62 17.74
C ALA A 346 10.34 1.18 18.01
N ALA A 347 10.69 0.25 17.14
CA ALA A 347 10.41 -1.17 17.31
C ALA A 347 11.35 -2.03 16.45
N VAL A 348 11.56 -3.27 16.90
CA VAL A 348 12.25 -4.33 16.14
C VAL A 348 11.29 -5.50 16.01
N ILE A 349 10.87 -5.81 14.79
CA ILE A 349 9.87 -6.82 14.48
C ILE A 349 10.50 -7.98 13.73
N ASP A 350 10.38 -9.18 14.29
CA ASP A 350 10.89 -10.41 13.66
C ASP A 350 9.84 -10.97 12.68
N ILE A 351 10.23 -11.12 11.41
CA ILE A 351 9.42 -11.75 10.37
C ILE A 351 9.95 -13.18 10.19
N PRO A 352 9.17 -14.20 10.53
CA PRO A 352 9.60 -15.59 10.49
C PRO A 352 9.93 -16.02 9.05
N THR A 353 10.73 -17.07 8.91
CA THR A 353 10.93 -17.72 7.60
C THR A 353 9.60 -18.23 7.06
N ASP A 354 9.30 -17.83 5.84
CA ASP A 354 8.11 -18.26 5.10
C ASP A 354 8.56 -18.83 3.75
N GLN A 355 8.17 -20.06 3.46
CA GLN A 355 8.59 -20.73 2.23
C GLN A 355 8.06 -20.00 1.00
N HIS A 356 6.82 -19.48 1.05
CA HIS A 356 6.25 -18.72 -0.05
C HIS A 356 7.06 -17.46 -0.38
N ILE A 357 7.63 -16.80 0.64
CA ILE A 357 8.55 -15.67 0.41
C ILE A 357 9.89 -16.16 -0.15
N ALA A 358 10.38 -17.29 0.35
CA ALA A 358 11.67 -17.86 -0.03
C ALA A 358 11.72 -18.40 -1.46
N GLU A 359 10.59 -18.78 -2.03
CA GLU A 359 10.44 -19.21 -3.42
C GLU A 359 10.63 -18.08 -4.45
N GLU A 360 10.69 -16.83 -3.99
CA GLU A 360 10.96 -15.62 -4.79
C GLU A 360 9.99 -15.37 -5.95
N GLY A 361 8.85 -16.06 -6.01
CA GLY A 361 7.74 -15.81 -6.95
C GLY A 361 6.87 -14.62 -6.55
N ALA A 362 5.77 -14.41 -7.26
CA ALA A 362 4.76 -13.41 -6.91
C ALA A 362 4.20 -13.68 -5.51
N LEU A 363 4.14 -12.63 -4.68
CA LEU A 363 3.75 -12.75 -3.29
C LEU A 363 2.22 -12.75 -3.16
N ASP A 364 1.67 -13.91 -2.83
CA ASP A 364 0.26 -14.08 -2.50
C ASP A 364 0.06 -14.04 -0.98
N HIS A 365 -0.60 -13.01 -0.48
CA HIS A 365 -0.86 -12.85 0.96
C HIS A 365 -1.75 -13.95 1.55
N ALA A 366 -2.58 -14.59 0.72
CA ALA A 366 -3.40 -15.73 1.14
C ALA A 366 -2.55 -16.98 1.38
N ALA A 367 -1.44 -17.14 0.66
CA ALA A 367 -0.52 -18.27 0.78
C ALA A 367 0.48 -18.14 1.95
N LEU A 368 0.64 -16.93 2.52
CA LEU A 368 1.54 -16.71 3.65
C LEU A 368 1.13 -17.52 4.89
N GLN A 369 2.12 -17.97 5.64
CA GLN A 369 1.88 -18.61 6.93
C GLN A 369 1.19 -17.66 7.93
N PRO A 370 0.35 -18.18 8.83
CA PRO A 370 -0.31 -17.36 9.84
C PRO A 370 0.64 -16.56 10.74
N ALA A 371 1.83 -17.07 11.00
CA ALA A 371 2.86 -16.36 11.77
C ALA A 371 3.38 -15.14 11.00
N THR A 372 3.68 -15.30 9.72
CA THR A 372 4.14 -14.22 8.84
C THR A 372 3.08 -13.12 8.69
N ARG A 373 1.81 -13.51 8.49
CA ARG A 373 0.70 -12.53 8.46
C ARG A 373 0.56 -11.73 9.75
N ARG A 374 0.75 -12.38 10.92
CA ARG A 374 0.72 -11.68 12.22
C ARG A 374 1.88 -10.70 12.36
N SER A 375 3.11 -11.13 12.00
CA SER A 375 4.28 -10.23 12.05
C SER A 375 4.14 -9.06 11.07
N ALA A 376 3.59 -9.29 9.87
CA ALA A 376 3.31 -8.21 8.91
C ALA A 376 2.27 -7.22 9.46
N LEU A 377 1.23 -7.70 10.11
CA LEU A 377 0.22 -6.85 10.76
C LEU A 377 0.80 -6.09 11.97
N GLU A 378 1.65 -6.72 12.76
CA GLU A 378 2.36 -6.06 13.86
C GLU A 378 3.29 -4.97 13.33
N LEU A 379 4.06 -5.25 12.26
CA LEU A 379 4.88 -4.26 11.57
C LEU A 379 4.02 -3.06 11.12
N ALA A 380 2.90 -3.32 10.45
CA ALA A 380 1.99 -2.29 10.00
C ALA A 380 1.42 -1.45 11.15
N SER A 381 1.05 -2.07 12.27
CA SER A 381 0.56 -1.34 13.44
C SER A 381 1.62 -0.43 14.03
N ARG A 382 2.88 -0.90 14.17
CA ARG A 382 3.98 -0.07 14.67
C ARG A 382 4.28 1.11 13.74
N VAL A 383 4.28 0.88 12.44
CA VAL A 383 4.45 1.95 11.44
C VAL A 383 3.31 2.98 11.54
N ALA A 384 2.06 2.54 11.68
CA ALA A 384 0.92 3.43 11.84
C ALA A 384 1.01 4.28 13.12
N GLU A 385 1.48 3.72 14.23
CA GLU A 385 1.74 4.46 15.48
C GLU A 385 2.76 5.58 15.27
N GLN A 386 3.87 5.30 14.55
CA GLN A 386 4.91 6.30 14.28
C GLN A 386 4.40 7.42 13.37
N ILE A 387 3.63 7.09 12.33
CA ILE A 387 2.98 8.08 11.47
C ILE A 387 2.03 8.96 12.30
N GLY A 388 1.19 8.35 13.13
CA GLY A 388 0.25 9.07 14.00
C GLY A 388 0.96 10.03 14.95
N ALA A 389 2.03 9.58 15.62
CA ALA A 389 2.84 10.41 16.51
C ALA A 389 3.48 11.60 15.77
N ARG A 390 4.02 11.37 14.56
CA ARG A 390 4.59 12.45 13.73
C ARG A 390 3.56 13.49 13.33
N LEU A 391 2.39 13.05 12.84
CA LEU A 391 1.34 13.97 12.39
C LEU A 391 0.71 14.79 13.51
N LEU A 392 0.79 14.35 14.76
CA LEU A 392 0.37 15.12 15.93
C LEU A 392 1.40 16.18 16.32
N GLN A 393 2.66 16.04 15.95
CA GLN A 393 3.75 16.98 16.25
C GLN A 393 3.93 18.04 15.16
N THR A 394 3.38 17.81 13.97
CA THR A 394 3.41 18.79 12.87
C THR A 394 2.10 19.57 12.88
N PRO A 395 2.12 20.89 13.14
CA PRO A 395 0.92 21.73 13.23
C PRO A 395 0.13 21.83 11.92
#